data_f449694fd86e363828ded8f85f0bbac6
#
_entry.id   f449694fd86e363828ded8f85f0bbac6
#
_cell.length_a   1.000
_cell.length_b   1.000
_cell.length_c   1.000
_cell.angle_alpha   90.00
_cell.angle_beta   90.00
_cell.angle_gamma   90.00
#
_symmetry.space_group_name_H-M   'P 1'
#
loop_
_entity.id
_entity.type
_entity.pdbx_description
1 polymer ?
#
loop_
_entity_poly.entity_id
_entity_poly.type
_entity_poly.pdbx_seq_one_letter_code
_entity_poly.pdbx_strand_id
1 'polypeptide(L)'
;MSGTATRRAFVLGVAGLGAGLALDACSSPAPSPYDTASLQTVALGAALENQAVSAYQAFAAALRAGRFGRTDPALDAFVRSATAHHTEHAATWNAILREARKPAVSGIPLTDHGHVLDTIAAATSVGAVVSALEDLENRAAQTHVAAAGSLHDNGPAVLAAATIAPVEAMHAATLGRLWGGRQAVASLLGTDAAASRRELTG
;
A
#
# COMPACT_ATOMS: atom_id res chain seq x y z
N MET A 1 7.82 -67.40 -52.06
CA MET A 1 7.52 -66.33 -53.04
C MET A 1 7.78 -65.01 -52.32
N SER A 2 8.69 -64.23 -52.87
CA SER A 2 8.94 -62.80 -52.69
C SER A 2 9.02 -62.27 -51.26
N GLY A 3 10.08 -61.88 -50.70
CA GLY A 3 11.27 -61.17 -51.12
C GLY A 3 11.06 -59.67 -51.09
N THR A 4 11.49 -58.94 -50.06
CA THR A 4 11.93 -57.60 -50.29
C THR A 4 12.83 -57.06 -49.21
N ALA A 5 13.83 -56.41 -49.65
CA ALA A 5 15.06 -56.02 -49.00
C ALA A 5 14.95 -54.84 -48.02
N THR A 6 15.80 -54.96 -47.06
CA THR A 6 16.27 -53.96 -46.13
C THR A 6 17.00 -52.81 -46.86
N ARG A 7 16.66 -51.56 -46.58
CA ARG A 7 17.57 -50.44 -46.81
C ARG A 7 17.82 -49.69 -45.50
N ARG A 8 19.02 -49.89 -45.00
CA ARG A 8 19.61 -49.07 -43.93
C ARG A 8 19.99 -47.72 -44.53
N ALA A 9 19.44 -46.67 -44.01
CA ALA A 9 19.93 -45.30 -44.25
C ALA A 9 20.67 -44.83 -43.00
N PHE A 10 21.94 -44.58 -43.22
CA PHE A 10 22.86 -43.95 -42.26
C PHE A 10 22.61 -42.44 -42.31
N VAL A 11 22.26 -41.84 -41.22
CA VAL A 11 22.22 -40.37 -41.09
C VAL A 11 23.32 -39.94 -40.14
N LEU A 12 24.30 -39.28 -40.68
CA LEU A 12 25.38 -38.60 -40.00
C LEU A 12 24.82 -37.45 -39.15
N GLY A 13 25.14 -37.47 -37.86
CA GLY A 13 24.85 -36.37 -36.95
C GLY A 13 25.79 -35.18 -37.21
N VAL A 14 25.22 -34.02 -37.44
CA VAL A 14 25.91 -32.73 -37.33
C VAL A 14 25.61 -32.15 -35.96
N ALA A 15 26.61 -32.13 -35.12
CA ALA A 15 26.56 -31.42 -33.85
C ALA A 15 26.65 -29.89 -34.15
N GLY A 16 25.52 -29.24 -34.17
CA GLY A 16 25.43 -27.77 -34.16
C GLY A 16 25.49 -27.24 -32.76
N LEU A 17 26.61 -26.63 -32.39
CA LEU A 17 26.75 -25.77 -31.22
C LEU A 17 25.90 -24.50 -31.44
N GLY A 18 24.64 -24.54 -31.08
CA GLY A 18 23.79 -23.36 -30.95
C GLY A 18 24.09 -22.66 -29.67
N ALA A 19 24.96 -21.64 -29.69
CA ALA A 19 25.01 -20.64 -28.62
C ALA A 19 23.67 -19.93 -28.56
N GLY A 20 22.81 -20.34 -27.65
CA GLY A 20 21.59 -19.62 -27.29
C GLY A 20 21.99 -18.29 -26.68
N LEU A 21 21.92 -17.21 -27.43
CA LEU A 21 21.84 -15.87 -26.92
C LEU A 21 20.50 -15.79 -26.18
N ALA A 22 20.52 -15.93 -24.87
CA ALA A 22 19.42 -15.49 -24.02
C ALA A 22 19.34 -13.96 -24.20
N LEU A 23 18.42 -13.52 -25.05
CA LEU A 23 17.96 -12.15 -25.04
C LEU A 23 17.20 -12.00 -23.71
N ASP A 24 17.89 -11.48 -22.70
CA ASP A 24 17.23 -10.84 -21.57
C ASP A 24 16.37 -9.73 -22.18
N ALA A 25 15.13 -10.07 -22.49
CA ALA A 25 14.11 -9.08 -22.75
C ALA A 25 13.97 -8.29 -21.45
N CYS A 26 14.62 -7.13 -21.38
CA CYS A 26 14.32 -6.11 -20.39
C CYS A 26 12.81 -5.81 -20.57
N SER A 27 11.98 -6.51 -19.83
CA SER A 27 10.57 -6.23 -19.77
C SER A 27 10.45 -4.84 -19.12
N SER A 28 10.25 -3.82 -19.94
CA SER A 28 9.88 -2.50 -19.44
C SER A 28 8.63 -2.70 -18.58
N PRO A 29 8.56 -2.11 -17.38
CA PRO A 29 7.35 -2.18 -16.58
C PRO A 29 6.15 -1.75 -17.42
N ALA A 30 5.03 -2.45 -17.29
CA ALA A 30 3.81 -2.04 -17.94
C ALA A 30 3.50 -0.58 -17.56
N PRO A 31 3.04 0.26 -18.51
CA PRO A 31 2.71 1.64 -18.20
C PRO A 31 1.60 1.67 -17.14
N SER A 32 1.74 2.56 -16.16
CA SER A 32 0.73 2.74 -15.12
C SER A 32 -0.63 3.05 -15.74
N PRO A 33 -1.73 2.46 -15.26
CA PRO A 33 -3.07 2.81 -15.72
C PRO A 33 -3.45 4.26 -15.36
N TYR A 34 -2.71 4.89 -14.45
CA TYR A 34 -2.88 6.28 -14.02
C TYR A 34 -1.92 7.16 -14.79
N ASP A 35 -2.39 7.71 -15.92
CA ASP A 35 -1.60 8.38 -16.95
C ASP A 35 -1.18 9.81 -16.62
N THR A 36 -1.71 10.41 -15.55
CA THR A 36 -1.34 11.75 -15.09
C THR A 36 -0.80 11.73 -13.66
N ALA A 37 0.04 12.73 -13.33
CA ALA A 37 0.54 12.90 -11.97
C ALA A 37 -0.59 13.08 -10.95
N SER A 38 -1.68 13.74 -11.31
CA SER A 38 -2.88 13.91 -10.49
C SER A 38 -3.52 12.55 -10.19
N LEU A 39 -3.78 11.71 -11.20
CA LEU A 39 -4.37 10.38 -11.02
C LEU A 39 -3.45 9.41 -10.27
N GLN A 40 -2.14 9.51 -10.46
CA GLN A 40 -1.17 8.77 -9.66
C GLN A 40 -1.22 9.17 -8.18
N THR A 41 -1.40 10.46 -7.88
CA THR A 41 -1.57 10.93 -6.51
C THR A 41 -2.88 10.43 -5.89
N VAL A 42 -3.97 10.41 -6.65
CA VAL A 42 -5.26 9.84 -6.22
C VAL A 42 -5.12 8.33 -5.94
N ALA A 43 -4.44 7.60 -6.83
CA ALA A 43 -4.19 6.17 -6.65
C ALA A 43 -3.29 5.89 -5.43
N LEU A 44 -2.27 6.73 -5.20
CA LEU A 44 -1.42 6.66 -4.01
C LEU A 44 -2.26 6.85 -2.73
N GLY A 45 -3.18 7.83 -2.71
CA GLY A 45 -4.11 8.02 -1.61
C GLY A 45 -4.89 6.73 -1.30
N ALA A 46 -5.54 6.14 -2.31
CA ALA A 46 -6.29 4.89 -2.14
C ALA A 46 -5.41 3.72 -1.67
N ALA A 47 -4.17 3.63 -2.14
CA ALA A 47 -3.23 2.57 -1.74
C ALA A 47 -2.80 2.71 -0.27
N LEU A 48 -2.55 3.92 0.21
CA LEU A 48 -2.21 4.19 1.61
C LEU A 48 -3.37 3.85 2.54
N GLU A 49 -4.59 4.19 2.16
CA GLU A 49 -5.77 3.81 2.94
C GLU A 49 -5.95 2.29 3.02
N ASN A 50 -5.76 1.58 1.93
CA ASN A 50 -5.79 0.12 1.93
C ASN A 50 -4.67 -0.49 2.79
N GLN A 51 -3.48 0.13 2.81
CA GLN A 51 -2.38 -0.26 3.69
C GLN A 51 -2.77 -0.09 5.16
N ALA A 52 -3.36 1.04 5.53
CA ALA A 52 -3.83 1.29 6.88
C ALA A 52 -4.92 0.29 7.30
N VAL A 53 -5.92 0.03 6.45
CA VAL A 53 -6.93 -1.02 6.70
C VAL A 53 -6.26 -2.36 7.03
N SER A 54 -5.28 -2.78 6.23
CA SER A 54 -4.56 -4.04 6.42
C SER A 54 -3.78 -4.06 7.74
N ALA A 55 -3.09 -2.96 8.07
CA ALA A 55 -2.32 -2.82 9.30
C ALA A 55 -3.22 -2.89 10.55
N TYR A 56 -4.33 -2.15 10.57
CA TYR A 56 -5.30 -2.19 11.66
C TYR A 56 -5.99 -3.55 11.79
N GLN A 57 -6.30 -4.22 10.69
CA GLN A 57 -6.85 -5.58 10.70
C GLN A 57 -5.86 -6.59 11.29
N ALA A 58 -4.57 -6.49 10.95
CA ALA A 58 -3.52 -7.32 11.51
C ALA A 58 -3.39 -7.09 13.02
N PHE A 59 -3.43 -5.83 13.47
CA PHE A 59 -3.42 -5.51 14.89
C PHE A 59 -4.67 -6.03 15.62
N ALA A 60 -5.86 -5.83 15.07
CA ALA A 60 -7.10 -6.37 15.63
C ALA A 60 -7.07 -7.89 15.77
N ALA A 61 -6.48 -8.60 14.79
CA ALA A 61 -6.30 -10.03 14.85
C ALA A 61 -5.35 -10.44 16.00
N ALA A 62 -4.23 -9.72 16.19
CA ALA A 62 -3.29 -9.96 17.27
C ALA A 62 -3.92 -9.72 18.66
N LEU A 63 -4.73 -8.66 18.80
CA LEU A 63 -5.49 -8.39 20.02
C LEU A 63 -6.48 -9.51 20.34
N ARG A 64 -7.29 -9.94 19.38
CA ARG A 64 -8.26 -11.05 19.55
C ARG A 64 -7.59 -12.39 19.87
N ALA A 65 -6.39 -12.61 19.35
CA ALA A 65 -5.59 -13.80 19.67
C ALA A 65 -4.95 -13.76 21.07
N GLY A 66 -5.15 -12.67 21.82
CA GLY A 66 -4.56 -12.51 23.16
C GLY A 66 -3.04 -12.32 23.17
N ARG A 67 -2.45 -11.97 22.01
CA ARG A 67 -0.99 -11.90 21.84
C ARG A 67 -0.30 -10.95 22.84
N PHE A 68 -1.01 -9.91 23.25
CA PHE A 68 -0.49 -8.88 24.17
C PHE A 68 -1.18 -8.92 25.55
N GLY A 69 -1.85 -10.03 25.89
CA GLY A 69 -2.63 -10.15 27.13
C GLY A 69 -4.03 -9.53 27.02
N ARG A 70 -4.52 -9.00 28.13
CA ARG A 70 -5.86 -8.40 28.17
C ARG A 70 -5.89 -7.07 27.41
N THR A 71 -6.79 -6.97 26.45
CA THR A 71 -6.97 -5.77 25.62
C THR A 71 -7.72 -4.69 26.39
N ASP A 72 -7.28 -3.45 26.25
CA ASP A 72 -8.05 -2.27 26.65
C ASP A 72 -9.28 -2.14 25.71
N PRO A 73 -10.52 -2.09 26.25
CA PRO A 73 -11.71 -1.92 25.43
C PRO A 73 -11.72 -0.62 24.61
N ALA A 74 -11.08 0.45 25.11
CA ALA A 74 -10.98 1.70 24.36
C ALA A 74 -10.05 1.56 23.16
N LEU A 75 -8.95 0.81 23.30
CA LEU A 75 -8.06 0.50 22.19
C LEU A 75 -8.77 -0.34 21.11
N ASP A 76 -9.51 -1.37 21.52
CA ASP A 76 -10.27 -2.21 20.58
C ASP A 76 -11.34 -1.38 19.84
N ALA A 77 -12.04 -0.48 20.52
CA ALA A 77 -13.00 0.42 19.91
C ALA A 77 -12.32 1.39 18.92
N PHE A 78 -11.18 1.97 19.30
CA PHE A 78 -10.40 2.84 18.41
C PHE A 78 -9.95 2.10 17.14
N VAL A 79 -9.38 0.90 17.27
CA VAL A 79 -8.92 0.07 16.15
C VAL A 79 -10.06 -0.21 15.15
N ARG A 80 -11.26 -0.51 15.65
CA ARG A 80 -12.43 -0.69 14.78
C ARG A 80 -12.84 0.60 14.07
N SER A 81 -12.86 1.72 14.79
CA SER A 81 -13.23 3.03 14.22
C SER A 81 -12.23 3.47 13.16
N ALA A 82 -10.93 3.39 13.44
CA ALA A 82 -9.89 3.74 12.48
C ALA A 82 -9.98 2.85 11.22
N THR A 83 -10.19 1.52 11.39
CA THR A 83 -10.39 0.63 10.24
C THR A 83 -11.58 1.06 9.37
N ALA A 84 -12.69 1.49 9.98
CA ALA A 84 -13.85 1.96 9.25
C ALA A 84 -13.56 3.27 8.50
N HIS A 85 -12.90 4.25 9.16
CA HIS A 85 -12.51 5.50 8.52
C HIS A 85 -11.62 5.28 7.30
N HIS A 86 -10.54 4.49 7.42
CA HIS A 86 -9.67 4.18 6.29
C HIS A 86 -10.41 3.46 5.14
N THR A 87 -11.39 2.60 5.46
CA THR A 87 -12.23 1.97 4.43
C THR A 87 -13.06 3.01 3.66
N GLU A 88 -13.62 3.99 4.35
CA GLU A 88 -14.39 5.09 3.74
C GLU A 88 -13.48 6.03 2.95
N HIS A 89 -12.28 6.33 3.46
CA HIS A 89 -11.27 7.12 2.76
C HIS A 89 -10.82 6.44 1.45
N ALA A 90 -10.52 5.14 1.49
CA ALA A 90 -10.19 4.35 0.28
C ALA A 90 -11.33 4.39 -0.74
N ALA A 91 -12.59 4.28 -0.30
CA ALA A 91 -13.75 4.38 -1.15
C ALA A 91 -13.89 5.77 -1.81
N THR A 92 -13.56 6.83 -1.07
CA THR A 92 -13.56 8.23 -1.53
C THR A 92 -12.53 8.43 -2.65
N TRP A 93 -11.28 8.01 -2.44
CA TRP A 93 -10.24 8.08 -3.45
C TRP A 93 -10.61 7.26 -4.70
N ASN A 94 -11.12 6.06 -4.50
CA ASN A 94 -11.56 5.19 -5.59
C ASN A 94 -12.78 5.74 -6.36
N ALA A 95 -13.64 6.56 -5.74
CA ALA A 95 -14.72 7.24 -6.44
C ALA A 95 -14.15 8.21 -7.48
N ILE A 96 -13.12 8.99 -7.13
CA ILE A 96 -12.45 9.92 -8.04
C ILE A 96 -11.80 9.18 -9.23
N LEU A 97 -11.16 8.03 -8.99
CA LEU A 97 -10.62 7.19 -10.07
C LEU A 97 -11.71 6.70 -11.02
N ARG A 98 -12.86 6.25 -10.48
CA ARG A 98 -14.00 5.81 -11.31
C ARG A 98 -14.58 6.93 -12.15
N GLU A 99 -14.71 8.13 -11.61
CA GLU A 99 -15.15 9.30 -12.36
C GLU A 99 -14.21 9.63 -13.52
N ALA A 100 -12.89 9.46 -13.30
CA ALA A 100 -11.87 9.57 -14.33
C ALA A 100 -11.81 8.35 -15.28
N ARG A 101 -12.70 7.37 -15.13
CA ARG A 101 -12.74 6.10 -15.90
C ARG A 101 -11.44 5.28 -15.75
N LYS A 102 -10.82 5.35 -14.59
CA LYS A 102 -9.63 4.59 -14.23
C LYS A 102 -9.99 3.41 -13.32
N PRO A 103 -9.20 2.34 -13.32
CA PRO A 103 -9.41 1.23 -12.42
C PRO A 103 -9.30 1.69 -10.96
N ALA A 104 -10.13 1.09 -10.10
CA ALA A 104 -9.99 1.29 -8.66
C ALA A 104 -8.76 0.56 -8.12
N VAL A 105 -8.14 1.12 -7.11
CA VAL A 105 -7.07 0.47 -6.34
C VAL A 105 -7.74 -0.45 -5.31
N SER A 106 -7.72 -1.76 -5.55
CA SER A 106 -8.31 -2.77 -4.66
C SER A 106 -7.28 -3.49 -3.79
N GLY A 107 -5.99 -3.36 -4.12
CA GLY A 107 -4.86 -3.91 -3.39
C GLY A 107 -4.03 -2.84 -2.70
N ILE A 108 -2.81 -3.21 -2.34
CA ILE A 108 -1.84 -2.33 -1.69
C ILE A 108 -0.58 -2.30 -2.57
N PRO A 109 -0.62 -1.62 -3.72
CA PRO A 109 0.52 -1.53 -4.63
C PRO A 109 1.55 -0.51 -4.10
N LEU A 110 2.11 -0.77 -2.92
CA LEU A 110 3.13 0.05 -2.27
C LEU A 110 4.37 -0.77 -2.00
N THR A 111 5.53 -0.19 -2.25
CA THR A 111 6.84 -0.85 -2.09
C THR A 111 7.15 -1.24 -0.65
N ASP A 112 6.61 -0.53 0.34
CA ASP A 112 6.84 -0.73 1.77
C ASP A 112 5.74 -1.55 2.47
N HIS A 113 4.71 -2.01 1.74
CA HIS A 113 3.57 -2.71 2.35
C HIS A 113 3.99 -3.92 3.20
N GLY A 114 4.88 -4.76 2.69
CA GLY A 114 5.40 -5.92 3.43
C GLY A 114 6.10 -5.50 4.72
N HIS A 115 6.93 -4.46 4.68
CA HIS A 115 7.66 -3.97 5.84
C HIS A 115 6.73 -3.53 6.99
N VAL A 116 5.62 -2.83 6.69
CA VAL A 116 4.65 -2.41 7.71
C VAL A 116 4.03 -3.62 8.40
N LEU A 117 3.58 -4.61 7.64
CA LEU A 117 2.99 -5.83 8.20
C LEU A 117 4.00 -6.66 8.99
N ASP A 118 5.24 -6.78 8.51
CA ASP A 118 6.32 -7.48 9.21
C ASP A 118 6.65 -6.79 10.54
N THR A 119 6.66 -5.46 10.58
CA THR A 119 6.86 -4.69 11.80
C THR A 119 5.77 -4.99 12.83
N ILE A 120 4.49 -5.01 12.43
CA ILE A 120 3.36 -5.36 13.30
C ILE A 120 3.45 -6.83 13.72
N ALA A 121 3.82 -7.72 12.80
CA ALA A 121 3.99 -9.14 13.09
C ALA A 121 5.15 -9.42 14.05
N ALA A 122 6.24 -8.68 14.01
CA ALA A 122 7.39 -8.82 14.89
C ALA A 122 7.21 -8.13 16.25
N ALA A 123 6.24 -7.22 16.39
CA ALA A 123 6.03 -6.45 17.62
C ALA A 123 5.74 -7.37 18.82
N THR A 124 6.37 -7.12 19.95
CA THR A 124 6.24 -7.90 21.18
C THR A 124 5.34 -7.25 22.23
N SER A 125 4.85 -6.05 21.96
CA SER A 125 3.99 -5.28 22.87
C SER A 125 2.98 -4.44 22.10
N VAL A 126 1.88 -4.04 22.76
CA VAL A 126 0.92 -3.06 22.24
C VAL A 126 1.62 -1.76 21.87
N GLY A 127 2.52 -1.25 22.73
CA GLY A 127 3.23 0.01 22.47
C GLY A 127 4.07 -0.01 21.19
N ALA A 128 4.69 -1.16 20.86
CA ALA A 128 5.46 -1.30 19.61
C ALA A 128 4.55 -1.25 18.37
N VAL A 129 3.36 -1.89 18.41
CA VAL A 129 2.38 -1.80 17.33
C VAL A 129 1.82 -0.38 17.21
N VAL A 130 1.48 0.23 18.34
CA VAL A 130 0.97 1.61 18.37
C VAL A 130 1.96 2.59 17.76
N SER A 131 3.26 2.44 18.05
CA SER A 131 4.29 3.29 17.44
C SER A 131 4.33 3.12 15.91
N ALA A 132 4.26 1.89 15.41
CA ALA A 132 4.25 1.63 13.97
C ALA A 132 2.99 2.20 13.28
N LEU A 133 1.83 2.09 13.94
CA LEU A 133 0.59 2.69 13.44
C LEU A 133 0.62 4.22 13.50
N GLU A 134 1.17 4.82 14.56
CA GLU A 134 1.35 6.26 14.67
C GLU A 134 2.22 6.82 13.54
N ASP A 135 3.30 6.12 13.19
CA ASP A 135 4.18 6.50 12.07
C ASP A 135 3.43 6.38 10.73
N LEU A 136 2.60 5.33 10.55
CA LEU A 136 1.75 5.15 9.37
C LEU A 136 0.74 6.29 9.22
N GLU A 137 0.04 6.64 10.29
CA GLU A 137 -0.94 7.72 10.32
C GLU A 137 -0.31 9.09 10.04
N ASN A 138 0.83 9.38 10.66
CA ASN A 138 1.56 10.61 10.40
C ASN A 138 1.98 10.73 8.94
N ARG A 139 2.42 9.64 8.34
CA ARG A 139 2.79 9.59 6.92
C ARG A 139 1.56 9.80 6.03
N ALA A 140 0.43 9.15 6.33
CA ALA A 140 -0.81 9.33 5.61
C ALA A 140 -1.29 10.78 5.69
N ALA A 141 -1.35 11.37 6.89
CA ALA A 141 -1.72 12.75 7.11
C ALA A 141 -0.87 13.72 6.28
N GLN A 142 0.46 13.59 6.33
CA GLN A 142 1.38 14.42 5.57
C GLN A 142 1.23 14.23 4.06
N THR A 143 0.97 13.00 3.61
CA THR A 143 0.72 12.71 2.19
C THR A 143 -0.55 13.39 1.70
N HIS A 144 -1.63 13.37 2.48
CA HIS A 144 -2.87 14.06 2.13
C HIS A 144 -2.72 15.58 2.16
N VAL A 145 -1.92 16.15 3.07
CA VAL A 145 -1.57 17.58 3.03
C VAL A 145 -0.83 17.94 1.74
N ALA A 146 0.19 17.13 1.38
CA ALA A 146 0.94 17.32 0.13
C ALA A 146 0.04 17.16 -1.10
N ALA A 147 -0.89 16.19 -1.08
CA ALA A 147 -1.88 16.00 -2.14
C ALA A 147 -2.81 17.21 -2.29
N ALA A 148 -3.35 17.72 -1.18
CA ALA A 148 -4.20 18.93 -1.21
C ALA A 148 -3.49 20.13 -1.85
N GLY A 149 -2.18 20.27 -1.60
CA GLY A 149 -1.36 21.35 -2.20
C GLY A 149 -0.98 21.13 -3.67
N SER A 150 -1.08 19.90 -4.19
CA SER A 150 -0.62 19.55 -5.55
C SER A 150 -1.73 19.24 -6.55
N LEU A 151 -2.94 18.94 -6.08
CA LEU A 151 -4.10 18.51 -6.90
C LEU A 151 -5.01 19.67 -7.32
N HIS A 152 -4.47 20.88 -7.48
CA HIS A 152 -5.23 22.11 -7.74
C HIS A 152 -6.09 22.07 -9.01
N ASP A 153 -5.85 21.16 -9.92
CA ASP A 153 -6.62 20.90 -11.14
C ASP A 153 -7.78 19.88 -10.95
N ASN A 154 -7.91 19.30 -9.74
CA ASN A 154 -8.90 18.29 -9.41
C ASN A 154 -9.60 18.61 -8.08
N GLY A 155 -10.63 19.45 -8.14
CA GLY A 155 -11.37 19.90 -6.96
C GLY A 155 -11.86 18.77 -6.03
N PRO A 156 -12.48 17.70 -6.53
CA PRO A 156 -12.87 16.54 -5.71
C PRO A 156 -11.68 15.91 -4.97
N ALA A 157 -10.53 15.79 -5.62
CA ALA A 157 -9.34 15.22 -5.00
C ALA A 157 -8.72 16.16 -3.94
N VAL A 158 -8.72 17.48 -4.17
CA VAL A 158 -8.33 18.48 -3.16
C VAL A 158 -9.24 18.37 -1.94
N LEU A 159 -10.56 18.30 -2.14
CA LEU A 159 -11.52 18.18 -1.05
C LEU A 159 -11.28 16.88 -0.25
N ALA A 160 -11.13 15.75 -0.93
CA ALA A 160 -10.82 14.47 -0.29
C ALA A 160 -9.54 14.60 0.56
N ALA A 161 -8.44 15.05 -0.03
CA ALA A 161 -7.16 15.22 0.66
C ALA A 161 -7.27 16.13 1.90
N ALA A 162 -7.92 17.28 1.75
CA ALA A 162 -8.07 18.27 2.82
C ALA A 162 -8.98 17.80 3.96
N THR A 163 -9.93 16.90 3.69
CA THR A 163 -10.84 16.35 4.72
C THR A 163 -10.28 15.11 5.39
N ILE A 164 -9.48 14.31 4.69
CA ILE A 164 -8.86 13.09 5.23
C ILE A 164 -7.64 13.43 6.10
N ALA A 165 -6.76 14.32 5.67
CA ALA A 165 -5.53 14.69 6.39
C ALA A 165 -5.73 14.96 7.90
N PRO A 166 -6.71 15.76 8.33
CA PRO A 166 -6.93 15.99 9.77
C PRO A 166 -7.42 14.76 10.52
N VAL A 167 -8.11 13.83 9.87
CA VAL A 167 -8.56 12.57 10.49
C VAL A 167 -7.36 11.68 10.78
N GLU A 168 -6.42 11.55 9.83
CA GLU A 168 -5.19 10.78 10.04
C GLU A 168 -4.31 11.40 11.14
N ALA A 169 -4.18 12.74 11.14
CA ALA A 169 -3.48 13.44 12.21
C ALA A 169 -4.12 13.21 13.60
N MET A 170 -5.46 13.13 13.65
CA MET A 170 -6.20 12.81 14.86
C MET A 170 -5.96 11.36 15.30
N HIS A 171 -5.92 10.40 14.36
CA HIS A 171 -5.58 9.00 14.67
C HIS A 171 -4.17 8.91 15.25
N ALA A 172 -3.17 9.52 14.61
CA ALA A 172 -1.79 9.56 15.10
C ALA A 172 -1.70 10.16 16.51
N ALA A 173 -2.32 11.32 16.73
CA ALA A 173 -2.33 11.98 18.03
C ALA A 173 -3.01 11.14 19.11
N THR A 174 -4.10 10.45 18.78
CA THR A 174 -4.83 9.57 19.70
C THR A 174 -3.97 8.37 20.10
N LEU A 175 -3.35 7.69 19.13
CA LEU A 175 -2.43 6.58 19.36
C LEU A 175 -1.27 7.01 20.25
N GLY A 176 -0.56 8.06 19.86
CA GLY A 176 0.60 8.57 20.60
C GLY A 176 0.25 9.01 22.01
N ARG A 177 -0.88 9.69 22.19
CA ARG A 177 -1.30 10.24 23.49
C ARG A 177 -1.78 9.17 24.46
N LEU A 178 -2.60 8.21 24.02
CA LEU A 178 -3.28 7.28 24.90
C LEU A 178 -2.49 5.99 25.14
N TRP A 179 -1.75 5.52 24.15
CA TRP A 179 -1.06 4.22 24.24
C TRP A 179 0.42 4.26 23.87
N GLY A 180 0.89 5.29 23.14
CA GLY A 180 2.29 5.46 22.76
C GLY A 180 3.16 6.14 23.82
N GLY A 181 2.57 6.74 24.84
CA GLY A 181 3.28 7.50 25.89
C GLY A 181 3.94 8.78 25.37
N ARG A 182 3.64 9.21 24.16
CA ARG A 182 4.20 10.41 23.54
C ARG A 182 3.36 11.65 23.88
N GLN A 183 4.03 12.80 23.89
CA GLN A 183 3.35 14.09 24.02
C GLN A 183 2.82 14.54 22.67
N ALA A 184 1.75 15.34 22.71
CA ALA A 184 1.17 15.93 21.51
C ALA A 184 2.21 16.72 20.70
N VAL A 185 2.12 16.57 19.44
CA VAL A 185 2.98 16.95 18.35
C VAL A 185 3.01 18.44 18.02
N ALA A 186 3.87 18.77 17.06
CA ALA A 186 4.00 20.10 16.46
C ALA A 186 2.66 20.73 16.10
N SER A 187 2.55 22.05 16.27
CA SER A 187 1.33 22.81 15.99
C SER A 187 0.94 22.87 14.50
N LEU A 188 1.85 22.46 13.60
CA LEU A 188 1.64 22.41 12.16
C LEU A 188 2.02 21.03 11.63
N LEU A 189 1.17 20.48 10.77
CA LEU A 189 1.44 19.25 10.04
C LEU A 189 2.32 19.56 8.84
N GLY A 190 3.55 19.00 8.83
CA GLY A 190 4.48 19.12 7.71
C GLY A 190 4.14 18.19 6.54
N THR A 191 5.07 18.09 5.57
CA THR A 191 4.99 17.17 4.44
C THR A 191 6.29 16.38 4.22
N ASP A 192 7.21 16.44 5.17
CA ASP A 192 8.55 15.86 5.02
C ASP A 192 8.54 14.32 4.96
N ALA A 193 7.55 13.69 5.59
CA ALA A 193 7.35 12.24 5.55
C ALA A 193 6.25 11.80 4.56
N ALA A 194 5.78 12.69 3.67
CA ALA A 194 4.78 12.36 2.67
C ALA A 194 5.28 11.26 1.72
N ALA A 195 4.41 10.29 1.43
CA ALA A 195 4.70 9.24 0.47
C ALA A 195 4.84 9.80 -0.95
N SER A 196 5.72 9.21 -1.73
CA SER A 196 5.97 9.59 -3.11
C SER A 196 5.16 8.70 -4.08
N ARG A 197 4.69 9.26 -5.20
CA ARG A 197 4.10 8.46 -6.29
C ARG A 197 5.02 7.35 -6.82
N ARG A 198 6.34 7.46 -6.60
CA ARG A 198 7.32 6.42 -6.96
C ARG A 198 7.18 5.15 -6.13
N GLU A 199 6.46 5.21 -5.02
CA GLU A 199 6.21 4.05 -4.17
C GLU A 199 5.03 3.20 -4.67
N LEU A 200 4.22 3.71 -5.59
CA LEU A 200 3.23 2.89 -6.31
C LEU A 200 3.95 1.88 -7.19
N THR A 201 3.62 0.61 -7.01
CA THR A 201 4.00 -0.48 -7.90
C THR A 201 2.86 -0.67 -8.90
N GLY A 202 3.11 -0.39 -10.15
CA GLY A 202 2.09 -0.39 -11.17
C GLY A 202 2.12 -1.54 -12.09
#